data_86bcd7c26efb883080a11c63aeb1c268
#
_entry.id   86bcd7c26efb883080a11c63aeb1c268
#
_cell.length_a   1.000
_cell.length_b   1.000
_cell.length_c   1.000
_cell.angle_alpha   90.00
_cell.angle_beta   90.00
_cell.angle_gamma   90.00
#
_symmetry.space_group_name_H-M   'P 1'
#
loop_
_entity.id
_entity.type
_entity.pdbx_description
1 polymer ?
#
loop_
_entity_poly.entity_id
_entity_poly.type
_entity_poly.pdbx_seq_one_letter_code
_entity_poly.pdbx_strand_id
1 'polypeptide(L)'
;MRQILITFATLVVLMPGMITHAQDVQTNLDAALTSYKSGDLDQTRYSLQQALSGINQAIGKEILLILPASMEGMVSSDDGDNLTGTSFGFAGLFVSRSYSGENTSASIEIISDSPMLSGINALLTMPAFMSSDPNQKRIKVNNYKALLTRSDSDEGIVSYTMQLPFSNSLLTFNCSGFDSEEKVTGMAGLIPVDQIVKLTQ
;
A
#
# COMPACT_ATOMS: atom_id res chain seq x y z
N MET A 1 8.33 -51.01 47.99
CA MET A 1 8.18 -49.56 47.79
C MET A 1 8.89 -49.22 46.49
N ARG A 2 8.10 -49.00 45.38
CA ARG A 2 8.62 -48.66 44.04
C ARG A 2 8.30 -47.18 43.82
N GLN A 3 9.31 -46.35 43.81
CA GLN A 3 9.17 -44.93 43.45
C GLN A 3 9.10 -44.80 41.91
N ILE A 4 8.00 -44.26 41.42
CA ILE A 4 7.81 -43.91 40.01
C ILE A 4 8.27 -42.45 39.85
N LEU A 5 9.40 -42.24 39.16
CA LEU A 5 9.86 -40.93 38.70
C LEU A 5 9.07 -40.56 37.47
N ILE A 6 8.20 -39.53 37.57
CA ILE A 6 7.52 -38.91 36.44
C ILE A 6 8.39 -37.76 35.94
N THR A 7 9.05 -37.99 34.81
CA THR A 7 9.80 -36.95 34.08
C THR A 7 8.82 -36.10 33.27
N PHE A 8 8.63 -34.86 33.69
CA PHE A 8 7.88 -33.86 32.92
C PHE A 8 8.77 -33.38 31.76
N ALA A 9 8.50 -33.83 30.55
CA ALA A 9 9.12 -33.31 29.34
C ALA A 9 8.38 -32.04 28.93
N THR A 10 8.97 -30.87 29.18
CA THR A 10 8.47 -29.56 28.72
C THR A 10 8.72 -29.46 27.23
N LEU A 11 7.65 -29.59 26.43
CA LEU A 11 7.66 -29.36 24.98
C LEU A 11 7.68 -27.87 24.74
N VAL A 12 8.85 -27.30 24.44
CA VAL A 12 8.98 -25.92 23.93
C VAL A 12 8.57 -25.97 22.49
N VAL A 13 7.35 -25.49 22.20
CA VAL A 13 6.89 -25.20 20.81
C VAL A 13 7.58 -23.93 20.36
N LEU A 14 8.67 -24.07 19.61
CA LEU A 14 9.22 -22.98 18.81
C LEU A 14 8.18 -22.64 17.73
N MET A 15 7.60 -21.43 17.76
CA MET A 15 6.83 -20.87 16.66
C MET A 15 7.81 -20.33 15.60
N PRO A 16 7.96 -20.96 14.42
CA PRO A 16 8.72 -20.41 13.32
C PRO A 16 7.76 -19.59 12.44
N GLY A 17 7.76 -18.28 12.55
CA GLY A 17 6.85 -17.51 11.68
C GLY A 17 7.19 -16.02 11.43
N MET A 18 8.04 -15.40 12.22
CA MET A 18 8.27 -13.96 12.10
C MET A 18 9.72 -13.52 11.82
N ILE A 19 10.66 -14.44 11.61
CA ILE A 19 12.09 -14.09 11.57
C ILE A 19 12.65 -13.91 10.14
N THR A 20 11.95 -14.38 9.09
CA THR A 20 12.56 -14.52 7.76
C THR A 20 12.91 -13.19 7.08
N HIS A 21 12.04 -12.19 7.12
CA HIS A 21 12.28 -10.94 6.36
C HIS A 21 13.33 -10.00 6.99
N ALA A 22 13.37 -9.89 8.30
CA ALA A 22 14.39 -9.07 8.98
C ALA A 22 15.79 -9.66 8.77
N GLN A 23 15.90 -10.99 8.74
CA GLN A 23 17.16 -11.69 8.47
C GLN A 23 17.63 -11.49 7.03
N ASP A 24 16.70 -11.47 6.05
CA ASP A 24 17.01 -11.21 4.64
C ASP A 24 17.52 -9.78 4.43
N VAL A 25 16.94 -8.77 5.08
CA VAL A 25 17.40 -7.37 5.01
C VAL A 25 18.81 -7.24 5.58
N GLN A 26 19.04 -7.81 6.79
CA GLN A 26 20.35 -7.77 7.42
C GLN A 26 21.42 -8.46 6.56
N THR A 27 21.12 -9.64 6.02
CA THR A 27 22.03 -10.40 5.15
C THR A 27 22.42 -9.57 3.91
N ASN A 28 21.44 -8.89 3.28
CA ASN A 28 21.72 -8.06 2.12
C ASN A 28 22.54 -6.80 2.45
N LEU A 29 22.33 -6.20 3.63
CA LEU A 29 23.15 -5.08 4.10
C LEU A 29 24.61 -5.51 4.36
N ASP A 30 24.81 -6.66 4.98
CA ASP A 30 26.15 -7.22 5.24
C ASP A 30 26.87 -7.59 3.94
N ALA A 31 26.14 -8.15 2.95
CA ALA A 31 26.65 -8.42 1.62
C ALA A 31 27.05 -7.12 0.89
N ALA A 32 26.22 -6.08 0.98
CA ALA A 32 26.52 -4.77 0.40
C ALA A 32 27.80 -4.17 1.00
N LEU A 33 27.95 -4.23 2.32
CA LEU A 33 29.13 -3.71 3.00
C LEU A 33 30.42 -4.47 2.59
N THR A 34 30.32 -5.79 2.47
CA THR A 34 31.42 -6.66 2.06
C THR A 34 31.87 -6.36 0.64
N SER A 35 30.92 -6.28 -0.30
CA SER A 35 31.16 -5.97 -1.71
C SER A 35 31.75 -4.56 -1.89
N TYR A 36 31.25 -3.59 -1.13
CA TYR A 36 31.79 -2.23 -1.12
C TYR A 36 33.25 -2.19 -0.70
N LYS A 37 33.62 -2.90 0.37
CA LYS A 37 35.01 -3.00 0.85
C LYS A 37 35.94 -3.67 -0.15
N SER A 38 35.45 -4.59 -0.97
CA SER A 38 36.24 -5.24 -2.04
C SER A 38 36.29 -4.43 -3.35
N GLY A 39 35.54 -3.32 -3.44
CA GLY A 39 35.45 -2.48 -4.62
C GLY A 39 34.47 -2.98 -5.69
N ASP A 40 33.68 -4.02 -5.40
CA ASP A 40 32.63 -4.52 -6.29
C ASP A 40 31.36 -3.67 -6.15
N LEU A 41 31.32 -2.57 -6.92
CA LEU A 41 30.22 -1.60 -6.85
C LEU A 41 28.90 -2.14 -7.45
N ASP A 42 28.98 -3.06 -8.41
CA ASP A 42 27.78 -3.65 -9.02
C ASP A 42 27.07 -4.59 -8.04
N GLN A 43 27.83 -5.46 -7.38
CA GLN A 43 27.29 -6.33 -6.33
C GLN A 43 26.81 -5.50 -5.13
N THR A 44 27.52 -4.42 -4.78
CA THR A 44 27.10 -3.49 -3.73
C THR A 44 25.71 -2.93 -4.02
N ARG A 45 25.51 -2.40 -5.24
CA ARG A 45 24.23 -1.82 -5.67
C ARG A 45 23.12 -2.86 -5.65
N TYR A 46 23.38 -4.06 -6.17
CA TYR A 46 22.41 -5.14 -6.16
C TYR A 46 21.97 -5.49 -4.74
N SER A 47 22.91 -5.67 -3.82
CA SER A 47 22.61 -6.03 -2.43
C SER A 47 21.82 -4.93 -1.71
N LEU A 48 22.15 -3.64 -1.96
CA LEU A 48 21.38 -2.52 -1.41
C LEU A 48 19.93 -2.48 -1.95
N GLN A 49 19.75 -2.78 -3.23
CA GLN A 49 18.40 -2.86 -3.81
C GLN A 49 17.58 -4.00 -3.20
N GLN A 50 18.20 -5.16 -2.93
CA GLN A 50 17.53 -6.27 -2.25
C GLN A 50 17.15 -5.90 -0.80
N ALA A 51 18.06 -5.25 -0.07
CA ALA A 51 17.77 -4.76 1.27
C ALA A 51 16.59 -3.76 1.28
N LEU A 52 16.60 -2.79 0.35
CA LEU A 52 15.51 -1.82 0.21
C LEU A 52 14.18 -2.50 -0.16
N SER A 53 14.21 -3.49 -1.05
CA SER A 53 13.02 -4.29 -1.39
C SER A 53 12.45 -5.00 -0.17
N GLY A 54 13.29 -5.57 0.69
CA GLY A 54 12.87 -6.20 1.94
C GLY A 54 12.24 -5.22 2.93
N ILE A 55 12.80 -4.01 3.04
CA ILE A 55 12.22 -2.93 3.87
C ILE A 55 10.85 -2.52 3.32
N ASN A 56 10.72 -2.30 2.02
CA ASN A 56 9.46 -1.94 1.38
C ASN A 56 8.40 -3.04 1.58
N GLN A 57 8.77 -4.31 1.54
CA GLN A 57 7.86 -5.41 1.84
C GLN A 57 7.39 -5.40 3.30
N ALA A 58 8.26 -5.09 4.25
CA ALA A 58 7.88 -4.94 5.64
C ALA A 58 6.89 -3.77 5.85
N ILE A 59 7.19 -2.60 5.28
CA ILE A 59 6.30 -1.43 5.30
C ILE A 59 4.94 -1.78 4.67
N GLY A 60 4.93 -2.44 3.53
CA GLY A 60 3.69 -2.80 2.84
C GLY A 60 2.81 -3.75 3.64
N LYS A 61 3.39 -4.70 4.39
CA LYS A 61 2.65 -5.57 5.31
C LYS A 61 2.00 -4.77 6.43
N GLU A 62 2.72 -3.83 7.03
CA GLU A 62 2.18 -2.95 8.06
C GLU A 62 1.01 -2.09 7.50
N ILE A 63 1.14 -1.60 6.25
CA ILE A 63 0.05 -0.88 5.59
C ILE A 63 -1.17 -1.78 5.42
N LEU A 64 -1.01 -3.01 4.92
CA LEU A 64 -2.12 -3.94 4.75
C LEU A 64 -2.82 -4.25 6.08
N LEU A 65 -2.10 -4.33 7.19
CA LEU A 65 -2.68 -4.57 8.52
C LEU A 65 -3.59 -3.43 9.00
N ILE A 66 -3.31 -2.19 8.61
CA ILE A 66 -4.09 -1.01 9.03
C ILE A 66 -5.20 -0.65 8.04
N LEU A 67 -5.20 -1.18 6.82
CA LEU A 67 -6.29 -0.94 5.87
C LEU A 67 -7.59 -1.59 6.36
N PRO A 68 -8.75 -0.94 6.13
CA PRO A 68 -10.05 -1.49 6.53
C PRO A 68 -10.30 -2.90 5.98
N ALA A 69 -10.86 -3.79 6.78
CA ALA A 69 -11.28 -5.12 6.35
C ALA A 69 -12.59 -5.09 5.54
N SER A 70 -13.39 -4.02 5.66
CA SER A 70 -14.65 -3.84 4.94
C SER A 70 -14.97 -2.37 4.73
N MET A 71 -15.71 -2.04 3.67
CA MET A 71 -16.19 -0.70 3.32
C MET A 71 -17.58 -0.80 2.70
N GLU A 72 -18.58 -0.07 3.19
CA GLU A 72 -19.94 0.03 2.62
C GLU A 72 -20.53 -1.33 2.16
N GLY A 73 -20.39 -2.37 3.00
CA GLY A 73 -20.89 -3.70 2.70
C GLY A 73 -19.98 -4.56 1.81
N MET A 74 -18.91 -4.01 1.25
CA MET A 74 -17.86 -4.77 0.58
C MET A 74 -16.87 -5.32 1.60
N VAL A 75 -16.32 -6.49 1.33
CA VAL A 75 -15.32 -7.17 2.16
C VAL A 75 -14.03 -7.33 1.37
N SER A 76 -12.90 -7.13 2.05
CA SER A 76 -11.59 -7.46 1.48
C SER A 76 -11.35 -8.97 1.50
N SER A 77 -10.58 -9.46 0.55
CA SER A 77 -10.06 -10.83 0.53
C SER A 77 -8.54 -10.76 0.59
N ASP A 78 -7.93 -11.61 1.41
CA ASP A 78 -6.46 -11.71 1.48
C ASP A 78 -5.85 -12.13 0.12
N ASP A 79 -6.60 -12.91 -0.68
CA ASP A 79 -6.22 -13.24 -2.05
C ASP A 79 -6.24 -12.04 -3.00
N GLY A 80 -6.92 -10.96 -2.61
CA GLY A 80 -6.97 -9.68 -3.34
C GLY A 80 -5.88 -8.70 -2.94
N ASP A 81 -5.09 -9.02 -1.92
CA ASP A 81 -3.97 -8.19 -1.49
C ASP A 81 -2.76 -8.44 -2.39
N ASN A 82 -2.13 -7.36 -2.86
CA ASN A 82 -0.90 -7.44 -3.63
C ASN A 82 0.15 -6.53 -3.00
N LEU A 83 1.34 -7.09 -2.84
CA LEU A 83 2.47 -6.40 -2.24
C LEU A 83 3.73 -6.72 -3.01
N THR A 84 4.38 -5.68 -3.55
CA THR A 84 5.70 -5.80 -4.16
C THR A 84 6.64 -4.74 -3.61
N GLY A 85 7.84 -5.14 -3.26
CA GLY A 85 8.91 -4.23 -2.81
C GLY A 85 9.66 -3.54 -3.96
N THR A 86 9.46 -4.03 -5.20
CA THR A 86 10.01 -3.47 -6.43
C THR A 86 8.94 -3.56 -7.51
N SER A 87 8.38 -2.44 -7.95
CA SER A 87 7.38 -2.42 -9.02
C SER A 87 8.01 -2.02 -10.34
N PHE A 88 7.90 -2.90 -11.35
CA PHE A 88 8.15 -2.59 -12.77
C PHE A 88 9.46 -1.84 -13.07
N GLY A 89 10.57 -2.19 -12.38
CA GLY A 89 11.85 -1.54 -12.60
C GLY A 89 12.07 -0.25 -11.83
N PHE A 90 11.12 0.18 -11.01
CA PHE A 90 11.27 1.26 -10.02
C PHE A 90 11.49 0.63 -8.64
N ALA A 91 12.45 1.17 -7.89
CA ALA A 91 12.74 0.75 -6.51
C ALA A 91 11.70 1.34 -5.55
N GLY A 92 10.41 1.09 -5.79
CA GLY A 92 9.32 1.66 -5.02
C GLY A 92 8.48 0.60 -4.29
N LEU A 93 7.71 1.05 -3.31
CA LEU A 93 6.68 0.26 -2.64
C LEU A 93 5.42 0.26 -3.51
N PHE A 94 4.84 -0.92 -3.73
CA PHE A 94 3.48 -1.08 -4.23
C PHE A 94 2.67 -1.93 -3.26
N VAL A 95 1.53 -1.39 -2.83
CA VAL A 95 0.55 -2.09 -1.99
C VAL A 95 -0.81 -1.93 -2.63
N SER A 96 -1.57 -3.00 -2.76
CA SER A 96 -2.97 -2.90 -3.15
C SER A 96 -3.85 -3.85 -2.34
N ARG A 97 -5.08 -3.40 -2.05
CA ARG A 97 -6.15 -4.20 -1.46
C ARG A 97 -7.43 -3.99 -2.23
N SER A 98 -8.10 -5.09 -2.57
CA SER A 98 -9.37 -5.09 -3.29
C SER A 98 -10.52 -5.44 -2.35
N TYR A 99 -11.68 -4.84 -2.62
CA TYR A 99 -12.93 -5.07 -1.90
C TYR A 99 -14.01 -5.41 -2.90
N SER A 100 -14.86 -6.38 -2.57
CA SER A 100 -15.98 -6.81 -3.40
C SER A 100 -17.27 -6.91 -2.61
N GLY A 101 -18.37 -6.48 -3.26
CA GLY A 101 -19.74 -6.64 -2.83
C GLY A 101 -20.57 -7.27 -3.95
N GLU A 102 -21.90 -7.30 -3.80
CA GLU A 102 -22.80 -7.96 -4.77
C GLU A 102 -22.74 -7.29 -6.16
N ASN A 103 -22.83 -5.94 -6.21
CA ASN A 103 -22.75 -5.15 -7.45
C ASN A 103 -21.78 -3.97 -7.32
N THR A 104 -20.90 -4.01 -6.34
CA THR A 104 -19.97 -2.95 -6.02
C THR A 104 -18.56 -3.51 -5.87
N SER A 105 -17.58 -2.70 -6.22
CA SER A 105 -16.18 -3.03 -6.02
C SER A 105 -15.39 -1.79 -5.63
N ALA A 106 -14.29 -2.00 -4.92
CA ALA A 106 -13.33 -0.93 -4.65
C ALA A 106 -11.91 -1.49 -4.59
N SER A 107 -10.92 -0.63 -4.78
CA SER A 107 -9.51 -0.94 -4.53
C SER A 107 -8.80 0.26 -3.92
N ILE A 108 -7.85 -0.02 -3.06
CA ILE A 108 -6.87 0.95 -2.56
C ILE A 108 -5.51 0.53 -3.11
N GLU A 109 -4.81 1.45 -3.72
CA GLU A 109 -3.45 1.27 -4.23
C GLU A 109 -2.55 2.36 -3.68
N ILE A 110 -1.35 1.99 -3.23
CA ILE A 110 -0.33 2.91 -2.74
C ILE A 110 0.96 2.61 -3.49
N ILE A 111 1.48 3.63 -4.17
CA ILE A 111 2.70 3.53 -4.98
C ILE A 111 3.68 4.61 -4.52
N SER A 112 4.85 4.20 -4.03
CA SER A 112 5.96 5.14 -3.77
C SER A 112 6.73 5.43 -5.07
N ASP A 113 7.29 6.65 -5.16
CA ASP A 113 8.00 7.13 -6.34
C ASP A 113 7.17 7.06 -7.64
N SER A 114 5.84 7.28 -7.51
CA SER A 114 4.92 7.21 -8.64
C SER A 114 5.25 8.28 -9.69
N PRO A 115 5.40 7.90 -10.96
CA PRO A 115 5.62 8.87 -12.05
C PRO A 115 4.43 9.81 -12.26
N MET A 116 3.24 9.47 -11.74
CA MET A 116 2.04 10.28 -11.84
C MET A 116 1.99 11.45 -10.85
N LEU A 117 2.85 11.44 -9.81
CA LEU A 117 2.83 12.46 -8.75
C LEU A 117 2.94 13.89 -9.27
N SER A 118 3.86 14.14 -10.21
CA SER A 118 4.05 15.49 -10.77
C SER A 118 2.80 16.00 -11.49
N GLY A 119 2.14 15.13 -12.25
CA GLY A 119 0.88 15.44 -12.94
C GLY A 119 -0.25 15.75 -11.96
N ILE A 120 -0.48 14.87 -10.97
CA ILE A 120 -1.54 15.07 -9.98
C ILE A 120 -1.30 16.32 -9.13
N ASN A 121 -0.07 16.59 -8.70
CA ASN A 121 0.26 17.80 -7.97
C ASN A 121 0.04 19.05 -8.82
N ALA A 122 0.36 19.03 -10.10
CA ALA A 122 0.05 20.14 -11.02
C ALA A 122 -1.46 20.38 -11.11
N LEU A 123 -2.27 19.33 -11.27
CA LEU A 123 -3.74 19.43 -11.31
C LEU A 123 -4.31 19.99 -9.99
N LEU A 124 -3.76 19.60 -8.85
CA LEU A 124 -4.22 20.08 -7.54
C LEU A 124 -3.83 21.53 -7.26
N THR A 125 -2.86 22.09 -7.97
CA THR A 125 -2.37 23.46 -7.78
C THR A 125 -2.90 24.46 -8.80
N MET A 126 -3.34 24.04 -10.00
CA MET A 126 -3.81 24.89 -11.09
C MET A 126 -5.25 25.37 -10.89
N PRO A 127 -5.54 26.67 -10.66
CA PRO A 127 -6.91 27.14 -10.43
C PRO A 127 -7.87 26.95 -11.62
N ALA A 128 -7.37 27.11 -12.82
CA ALA A 128 -8.16 27.08 -14.05
C ALA A 128 -8.63 25.68 -14.49
N PHE A 129 -7.97 24.62 -14.01
CA PHE A 129 -8.27 23.25 -14.42
C PHE A 129 -9.66 22.79 -13.96
N MET A 130 -10.08 23.20 -12.77
CA MET A 130 -11.34 22.74 -12.15
C MET A 130 -12.60 23.32 -12.81
N SER A 131 -12.46 24.30 -13.68
CA SER A 131 -13.60 24.89 -14.40
C SER A 131 -13.88 24.22 -15.75
N SER A 132 -13.00 23.35 -16.23
CA SER A 132 -13.08 22.75 -17.56
C SER A 132 -13.64 21.34 -17.61
N ASP A 133 -13.55 20.57 -16.49
CA ASP A 133 -14.08 19.21 -16.43
C ASP A 133 -15.05 19.07 -15.23
N PRO A 134 -16.37 18.96 -15.50
CA PRO A 134 -17.37 18.82 -14.46
C PRO A 134 -17.25 17.49 -13.68
N ASN A 135 -16.56 16.50 -14.23
CA ASN A 135 -16.37 15.20 -13.61
C ASN A 135 -15.19 15.16 -12.63
N GLN A 136 -14.39 16.24 -12.57
CA GLN A 136 -13.25 16.31 -11.69
C GLN A 136 -13.44 17.35 -10.60
N LYS A 137 -13.18 16.93 -9.36
CA LYS A 137 -13.30 17.80 -8.18
C LYS A 137 -12.08 17.64 -7.28
N ARG A 138 -11.70 18.76 -6.67
CA ARG A 138 -10.79 18.72 -5.51
C ARG A 138 -11.59 18.44 -4.27
N ILE A 139 -11.19 17.42 -3.54
CA ILE A 139 -11.76 17.08 -2.25
C ILE A 139 -10.67 17.12 -1.18
N LYS A 140 -11.08 16.98 0.07
CA LYS A 140 -10.19 16.87 1.22
C LYS A 140 -10.54 15.59 1.97
N VAL A 141 -9.56 14.70 2.13
CA VAL A 141 -9.68 13.46 2.88
C VAL A 141 -8.65 13.48 3.99
N ASN A 142 -9.07 13.38 5.25
CA ASN A 142 -8.17 13.38 6.40
C ASN A 142 -7.10 14.49 6.37
N ASN A 143 -7.44 15.72 6.04
CA ASN A 143 -6.55 16.87 5.87
C ASN A 143 -5.67 16.89 4.61
N TYR A 144 -5.67 15.87 3.77
CA TYR A 144 -4.94 15.82 2.52
C TYR A 144 -5.81 16.28 1.35
N LYS A 145 -5.21 16.99 0.39
CA LYS A 145 -5.89 17.33 -0.85
C LYS A 145 -5.87 16.13 -1.78
N ALA A 146 -7.01 15.82 -2.38
CA ALA A 146 -7.15 14.76 -3.36
C ALA A 146 -7.92 15.25 -4.58
N LEU A 147 -7.67 14.60 -5.71
CA LEU A 147 -8.45 14.75 -6.92
C LEU A 147 -9.45 13.60 -6.98
N LEU A 148 -10.73 13.91 -7.07
CA LEU A 148 -11.80 12.95 -7.31
C LEU A 148 -12.27 13.08 -8.75
N THR A 149 -12.25 11.99 -9.51
CA THR A 149 -12.74 11.89 -10.87
C THR A 149 -13.90 10.91 -10.91
N ARG A 150 -15.03 11.36 -11.50
CA ARG A 150 -16.16 10.49 -11.82
C ARG A 150 -16.06 10.03 -13.25
N SER A 151 -16.40 8.78 -13.53
CA SER A 151 -16.51 8.22 -14.87
C SER A 151 -17.78 7.39 -14.97
N ASP A 152 -18.53 7.56 -16.05
CA ASP A 152 -19.69 6.75 -16.36
C ASP A 152 -19.32 5.82 -17.53
N SER A 153 -19.55 4.50 -17.37
CA SER A 153 -19.33 3.54 -18.44
C SER A 153 -20.50 3.53 -19.42
N ASP A 154 -20.30 2.97 -20.62
CA ASP A 154 -21.36 2.77 -21.61
C ASP A 154 -22.49 1.85 -21.12
N GLU A 155 -22.22 1.02 -20.11
CA GLU A 155 -23.18 0.14 -19.44
C GLU A 155 -23.94 0.85 -18.30
N GLY A 156 -23.69 2.14 -18.07
CA GLY A 156 -24.33 2.93 -17.01
C GLY A 156 -23.76 2.69 -15.61
N ILE A 157 -22.62 2.02 -15.50
CA ILE A 157 -21.93 1.83 -14.23
C ILE A 157 -21.12 3.08 -13.90
N VAL A 158 -21.44 3.70 -12.77
CA VAL A 158 -20.70 4.86 -12.26
C VAL A 158 -19.45 4.36 -11.50
N SER A 159 -18.31 4.95 -11.82
CA SER A 159 -17.03 4.70 -11.16
C SER A 159 -16.40 6.01 -10.68
N TYR A 160 -15.67 5.93 -9.60
CA TYR A 160 -14.92 7.05 -9.04
C TYR A 160 -13.47 6.64 -8.81
N THR A 161 -12.57 7.55 -9.16
CA THR A 161 -11.14 7.45 -8.85
C THR A 161 -10.74 8.63 -8.00
N MET A 162 -10.28 8.38 -6.79
CA MET A 162 -9.66 9.40 -5.93
C MET A 162 -8.15 9.21 -5.94
N GLN A 163 -7.42 10.29 -6.21
CA GLN A 163 -5.96 10.31 -6.22
C GLN A 163 -5.47 11.32 -5.18
N LEU A 164 -4.73 10.82 -4.19
CA LEU A 164 -4.23 11.57 -3.05
C LEU A 164 -2.70 11.46 -3.02
N PRO A 165 -1.97 12.51 -3.44
CA PRO A 165 -0.51 12.55 -3.33
C PRO A 165 -0.09 12.92 -1.91
N PHE A 166 0.96 12.26 -1.41
CA PHE A 166 1.60 12.57 -0.14
C PHE A 166 3.09 12.20 -0.21
N SER A 167 3.95 13.05 0.35
CA SER A 167 5.41 12.84 0.26
C SER A 167 5.86 12.53 -1.18
N ASN A 168 6.47 11.39 -1.42
CA ASN A 168 6.81 10.85 -2.74
C ASN A 168 5.89 9.71 -3.19
N SER A 169 4.71 9.56 -2.59
CA SER A 169 3.78 8.46 -2.81
C SER A 169 2.43 8.95 -3.31
N LEU A 170 1.74 8.09 -4.04
CA LEU A 170 0.37 8.29 -4.50
C LEU A 170 -0.53 7.20 -3.94
N LEU A 171 -1.59 7.60 -3.23
CA LEU A 171 -2.70 6.74 -2.89
C LEU A 171 -3.80 6.92 -3.93
N THR A 172 -4.20 5.83 -4.56
CA THR A 172 -5.34 5.77 -5.47
C THR A 172 -6.43 4.91 -4.84
N PHE A 173 -7.63 5.46 -4.72
CA PHE A 173 -8.83 4.73 -4.31
C PHE A 173 -9.79 4.70 -5.48
N ASN A 174 -10.07 3.52 -6.01
CA ASN A 174 -11.04 3.30 -7.06
C ASN A 174 -12.28 2.63 -6.46
N CYS A 175 -13.47 3.02 -6.91
CA CYS A 175 -14.70 2.30 -6.59
C CYS A 175 -15.70 2.37 -7.75
N SER A 176 -16.57 1.37 -7.83
CA SER A 176 -17.53 1.20 -8.91
C SER A 176 -18.85 0.67 -8.36
N GLY A 177 -19.95 1.04 -9.00
CA GLY A 177 -21.30 0.66 -8.59
C GLY A 177 -21.93 1.56 -7.52
N PHE A 178 -21.36 2.76 -7.28
CA PHE A 178 -21.89 3.75 -6.37
C PHE A 178 -22.37 4.96 -7.13
N ASP A 179 -23.59 5.38 -6.83
CA ASP A 179 -24.25 6.57 -7.44
C ASP A 179 -24.08 7.86 -6.60
N SER A 180 -23.60 7.73 -5.35
CA SER A 180 -23.44 8.82 -4.40
C SER A 180 -21.98 9.14 -4.13
N GLU A 181 -21.57 10.36 -4.48
CA GLU A 181 -20.25 10.92 -4.15
C GLU A 181 -20.00 10.99 -2.65
N GLU A 182 -21.08 11.18 -1.84
CA GLU A 182 -20.99 11.22 -0.38
C GLU A 182 -20.53 9.86 0.18
N LYS A 183 -21.08 8.74 -0.36
CA LYS A 183 -20.64 7.40 0.02
C LYS A 183 -19.17 7.17 -0.33
N VAL A 184 -18.78 7.58 -1.52
CA VAL A 184 -17.38 7.47 -1.99
C VAL A 184 -16.42 8.25 -1.11
N THR A 185 -16.75 9.50 -0.77
CA THR A 185 -15.92 10.32 0.13
C THR A 185 -15.94 9.79 1.57
N GLY A 186 -17.07 9.23 2.01
CA GLY A 186 -17.18 8.53 3.30
C GLY A 186 -16.24 7.33 3.39
N MET A 187 -16.23 6.47 2.37
CA MET A 187 -15.30 5.33 2.29
C MET A 187 -13.84 5.79 2.26
N ALA A 188 -13.53 6.81 1.45
CA ALA A 188 -12.19 7.39 1.40
C ALA A 188 -11.73 7.91 2.77
N GLY A 189 -12.66 8.44 3.58
CA GLY A 189 -12.41 8.89 4.95
C GLY A 189 -12.05 7.77 5.93
N LEU A 190 -12.38 6.51 5.64
CA LEU A 190 -12.01 5.35 6.44
C LEU A 190 -10.56 4.93 6.25
N ILE A 191 -9.91 5.39 5.16
CA ILE A 191 -8.51 5.06 4.88
C ILE A 191 -7.63 5.79 5.89
N PRO A 192 -6.75 5.10 6.63
CA PRO A 192 -5.94 5.71 7.68
C PRO A 192 -4.71 6.44 7.11
N VAL A 193 -4.94 7.49 6.30
CA VAL A 193 -3.91 8.20 5.54
C VAL A 193 -2.76 8.69 6.42
N ASP A 194 -3.05 9.23 7.61
CA ASP A 194 -2.01 9.73 8.54
C ASP A 194 -1.06 8.61 9.01
N GLN A 195 -1.59 7.38 9.18
CA GLN A 195 -0.76 6.24 9.57
C GLN A 195 0.07 5.73 8.39
N ILE A 196 -0.52 5.69 7.19
CA ILE A 196 0.17 5.32 5.95
C ILE A 196 1.33 6.28 5.70
N VAL A 197 1.10 7.59 5.82
CA VAL A 197 2.14 8.62 5.65
C VAL A 197 3.31 8.40 6.62
N LYS A 198 3.03 8.05 7.88
CA LYS A 198 4.08 7.78 8.88
C LYS A 198 4.91 6.53 8.57
N LEU A 199 4.29 5.52 7.95
CA LEU A 199 5.00 4.29 7.58
C LEU A 199 5.89 4.46 6.34
N THR A 200 5.57 5.43 5.48
CA THR A 200 6.26 5.66 4.19
C THR A 200 7.26 6.82 4.22
N GLN A 201 7.43 7.50 5.35
CA GLN A 201 8.44 8.54 5.59
C GLN A 201 9.67 7.93 6.23
#